data_3bca348c6e07e79c34f9bd449121856d
#
_entry.id   3bca348c6e07e79c34f9bd449121856d
#
_cell.length_a   1.000
_cell.length_b   1.000
_cell.length_c   1.000
_cell.angle_alpha   90.00
_cell.angle_beta   90.00
_cell.angle_gamma   90.00
#
_symmetry.space_group_name_H-M   'P 1'
#
loop_
_entity.id
_entity.type
_entity.pdbx_description
1 polymer ?
#
loop_
_entity_poly.entity_id
_entity_poly.type
_entity_poly.pdbx_seq_one_letter_code
_entity_poly.pdbx_strand_id
1 'polypeptide(L)'
;MSQTEEKKGIGRRVQAFGSFLSSMIMPNIGAFIAWGFIAAIFIDNGWLPNKDLATLAGPMITYLIPLLIAFSGGRLIYDLRGGIIAATATMGVIVALPDTPMLLGAMIMGPLVGWLMKKTDQLIQPRTPQGFEMLFNNFSAGILGFIMTIAGFKILAPLMKFIMHILSVAVEALVHAHLLPLVSILVEPAKIVFLNNAINHGVFTPLGADQAAKAGQSILYTIESNPGPGLGILLAHMIFGKGTAKATSYGAGIIHFLGGIHEIYFPYVLMRPLLFIAVILGGMTGVATYQATGFGFKSPASPGSFIVYCLNAPRGEFLHMLLGVFLAALVSFVVAALIMKFTREPKQDLEAATAQMENTKGKKSSVASKLVSSDKNVNTEENASGNVSETSSSDDDPEALLDNYNTEDVDAHNYNNINHVIFACDAGMGSSAMGASMLRNKFKKAGINDITVTNTAINQLPKDAQLVITQKKLTDRAIKQTPNAIHISVDNFLNSPRYEELLNNLKKDDQA
;
A
#
# COMPACT_ATOMS: atom_id res chain seq x y z
N MET A 1 -26.68 27.64 6.65
CA MET A 1 -25.42 27.56 5.90
C MET A 1 -25.39 26.23 5.18
N SER A 2 -25.63 26.26 3.87
CA SER A 2 -25.74 25.08 3.03
C SER A 2 -24.34 24.51 2.77
N GLN A 3 -24.10 23.29 3.24
CA GLN A 3 -22.91 22.52 2.81
C GLN A 3 -23.09 22.14 1.34
N THR A 4 -22.36 22.80 0.48
CA THR A 4 -22.20 22.41 -0.92
C THR A 4 -21.53 21.04 -0.96
N GLU A 5 -22.31 19.98 -1.24
CA GLU A 5 -21.78 18.70 -1.69
C GLU A 5 -21.01 18.92 -2.99
N GLU A 6 -19.68 19.04 -2.89
CA GLU A 6 -18.80 19.04 -4.06
C GLU A 6 -18.99 17.71 -4.78
N LYS A 7 -19.58 17.75 -5.97
CA LYS A 7 -19.66 16.61 -6.89
C LYS A 7 -18.23 16.10 -7.12
N LYS A 8 -17.89 14.99 -6.49
CA LYS A 8 -16.59 14.32 -6.67
C LYS A 8 -16.42 13.99 -8.15
N GLY A 9 -15.55 14.71 -8.86
CA GLY A 9 -15.29 14.54 -10.29
C GLY A 9 -14.86 13.09 -10.63
N ILE A 10 -15.06 12.66 -11.89
CA ILE A 10 -14.72 11.31 -12.38
C ILE A 10 -13.28 10.95 -12.04
N GLY A 11 -12.32 11.89 -12.18
CA GLY A 11 -10.90 11.68 -11.84
C GLY A 11 -10.68 11.24 -10.39
N ARG A 12 -11.37 11.86 -9.41
CA ARG A 12 -11.26 11.48 -7.99
C ARG A 12 -11.81 10.08 -7.72
N ARG A 13 -12.86 9.66 -8.45
CA ARG A 13 -13.39 8.28 -8.33
C ARG A 13 -12.43 7.24 -8.88
N VAL A 14 -11.81 7.51 -10.03
CA VAL A 14 -10.81 6.61 -10.64
C VAL A 14 -9.56 6.53 -9.76
N GLN A 15 -9.11 7.63 -9.20
CA GLN A 15 -8.00 7.66 -8.24
C GLN A 15 -8.31 6.87 -6.97
N ALA A 16 -9.50 7.04 -6.38
CA ALA A 16 -9.93 6.27 -5.20
C ALA A 16 -10.00 4.77 -5.50
N PHE A 17 -10.48 4.39 -6.69
CA PHE A 17 -10.49 3.01 -7.15
C PHE A 17 -9.06 2.47 -7.30
N GLY A 18 -8.15 3.22 -7.93
CA GLY A 18 -6.75 2.84 -8.07
C GLY A 18 -6.04 2.68 -6.72
N SER A 19 -6.27 3.60 -5.77
CA SER A 19 -5.75 3.49 -4.42
C SER A 19 -6.30 2.27 -3.68
N PHE A 20 -7.56 1.93 -3.89
CA PHE A 20 -8.16 0.72 -3.33
C PHE A 20 -7.52 -0.55 -3.90
N LEU A 21 -7.29 -0.63 -5.22
CA LEU A 21 -6.58 -1.75 -5.85
C LEU A 21 -5.14 -1.87 -5.30
N SER A 22 -4.44 -0.74 -5.20
CA SER A 22 -3.08 -0.68 -4.64
C SER A 22 -3.02 -1.19 -3.21
N SER A 23 -3.99 -0.83 -2.37
CA SER A 23 -4.02 -1.27 -0.96
C SER A 23 -4.18 -2.78 -0.76
N MET A 24 -4.61 -3.52 -1.80
CA MET A 24 -4.63 -4.98 -1.79
C MET A 24 -3.29 -5.60 -2.20
N ILE A 25 -2.49 -4.91 -3.04
CA ILE A 25 -1.23 -5.44 -3.59
C ILE A 25 -0.03 -4.98 -2.77
N MET A 26 0.02 -3.70 -2.36
CA MET A 26 1.16 -3.11 -1.65
C MET A 26 1.63 -3.89 -0.41
N PRO A 27 0.75 -4.39 0.47
CA PRO A 27 1.19 -5.20 1.61
C PRO A 27 1.88 -6.50 1.22
N ASN A 28 1.67 -6.96 -0.03
CA ASN A 28 2.17 -8.22 -0.55
C ASN A 28 3.39 -8.06 -1.48
N ILE A 29 3.95 -6.84 -1.62
CA ILE A 29 5.11 -6.59 -2.49
C ILE A 29 6.29 -7.49 -2.13
N GLY A 30 6.55 -7.73 -0.85
CA GLY A 30 7.60 -8.66 -0.40
C GLY A 30 7.46 -10.05 -1.00
N ALA A 31 6.24 -10.58 -1.13
CA ALA A 31 5.99 -11.88 -1.77
C ALA A 31 6.25 -11.85 -3.29
N PHE A 32 5.91 -10.75 -3.97
CA PHE A 32 6.25 -10.56 -5.38
C PHE A 32 7.76 -10.48 -5.60
N ILE A 33 8.49 -9.78 -4.74
CA ILE A 33 9.96 -9.67 -4.80
C ILE A 33 10.59 -11.05 -4.58
N ALA A 34 10.16 -11.80 -3.56
CA ALA A 34 10.66 -13.14 -3.28
C ALA A 34 10.39 -14.08 -4.47
N TRP A 35 9.18 -14.07 -5.02
CA TRP A 35 8.86 -14.82 -6.23
C TRP A 35 9.74 -14.39 -7.41
N GLY A 36 9.91 -13.09 -7.61
CA GLY A 36 10.73 -12.52 -8.67
C GLY A 36 12.19 -12.99 -8.58
N PHE A 37 12.79 -13.01 -7.39
CA PHE A 37 14.14 -13.52 -7.19
C PHE A 37 14.25 -15.01 -7.47
N ILE A 38 13.29 -15.82 -6.99
CA ILE A 38 13.27 -17.27 -7.27
C ILE A 38 13.19 -17.50 -8.79
N ALA A 39 12.29 -16.79 -9.46
CA ALA A 39 12.13 -16.88 -10.92
C ALA A 39 13.38 -16.38 -11.66
N ALA A 40 13.97 -15.24 -11.25
CA ALA A 40 15.15 -14.67 -11.92
C ALA A 40 16.40 -15.52 -11.73
N ILE A 41 16.57 -16.18 -10.58
CA ILE A 41 17.80 -16.89 -10.24
C ILE A 41 17.74 -18.35 -10.68
N PHE A 42 16.66 -19.09 -10.42
CA PHE A 42 16.66 -20.54 -10.43
C PHE A 42 15.98 -21.20 -11.63
N ILE A 43 15.11 -20.53 -12.40
CA ILE A 43 14.52 -21.13 -13.61
C ILE A 43 15.57 -21.38 -14.69
N ASP A 44 15.26 -22.19 -15.70
CA ASP A 44 16.20 -22.65 -16.73
C ASP A 44 17.02 -21.53 -17.37
N ASN A 45 16.40 -20.36 -17.61
CA ASN A 45 17.05 -19.16 -18.15
C ASN A 45 17.47 -18.16 -17.05
N GLY A 46 17.55 -18.60 -15.79
CA GLY A 46 17.95 -17.78 -14.65
C GLY A 46 19.47 -17.63 -14.50
N TRP A 47 19.87 -16.83 -13.50
CA TRP A 47 21.30 -16.59 -13.23
C TRP A 47 22.03 -17.83 -12.72
N LEU A 48 21.38 -18.67 -11.91
CA LEU A 48 21.89 -19.91 -11.33
C LEU A 48 20.82 -21.01 -11.46
N PRO A 49 20.61 -21.58 -12.66
CA PRO A 49 19.55 -22.55 -12.91
C PRO A 49 19.62 -23.74 -11.93
N ASN A 50 18.51 -24.02 -11.26
CA ASN A 50 18.36 -25.15 -10.35
C ASN A 50 16.93 -25.69 -10.46
N LYS A 51 16.78 -26.91 -10.99
CA LYS A 51 15.46 -27.50 -11.28
C LYS A 51 14.61 -27.67 -10.03
N ASP A 52 15.20 -28.03 -8.89
CA ASP A 52 14.45 -28.26 -7.64
C ASP A 52 13.92 -26.93 -7.09
N LEU A 53 14.76 -25.88 -7.03
CA LEU A 53 14.36 -24.56 -6.54
C LEU A 53 13.42 -23.84 -7.52
N ALA A 54 13.54 -24.08 -8.80
CA ALA A 54 12.63 -23.53 -9.82
C ALA A 54 11.18 -23.98 -9.62
N THR A 55 10.94 -25.15 -9.02
CA THR A 55 9.58 -25.65 -8.73
C THR A 55 8.80 -24.74 -7.78
N LEU A 56 9.47 -23.89 -6.99
CA LEU A 56 8.83 -22.93 -6.08
C LEU A 56 8.12 -21.79 -6.85
N ALA A 57 8.61 -21.42 -8.03
CA ALA A 57 8.10 -20.26 -8.76
C ALA A 57 6.63 -20.41 -9.17
N GLY A 58 6.25 -21.58 -9.69
CA GLY A 58 4.87 -21.87 -10.11
C GLY A 58 3.84 -21.73 -8.97
N PRO A 59 3.97 -22.49 -7.86
CA PRO A 59 3.04 -22.39 -6.74
C PRO A 59 2.94 -20.99 -6.12
N MET A 60 4.04 -20.22 -6.09
CA MET A 60 4.01 -18.86 -5.56
C MET A 60 3.13 -17.94 -6.38
N ILE A 61 3.25 -17.94 -7.70
CA ILE A 61 2.47 -17.04 -8.56
C ILE A 61 1.03 -17.54 -8.77
N THR A 62 0.84 -18.87 -8.81
CA THR A 62 -0.49 -19.44 -9.06
C THR A 62 -1.37 -19.45 -7.81
N TYR A 63 -0.82 -19.74 -6.64
CA TYR A 63 -1.59 -19.90 -5.40
C TYR A 63 -1.29 -18.82 -4.36
N LEU A 64 -0.03 -18.69 -3.93
CA LEU A 64 0.32 -17.87 -2.79
C LEU A 64 -0.05 -16.39 -3.00
N ILE A 65 0.42 -15.79 -4.08
CA ILE A 65 0.23 -14.36 -4.32
C ILE A 65 -1.25 -14.00 -4.51
N PRO A 66 -2.07 -14.71 -5.32
CA PRO A 66 -3.50 -14.44 -5.39
C PRO A 66 -4.23 -14.60 -4.05
N LEU A 67 -3.88 -15.61 -3.24
CA LEU A 67 -4.47 -15.80 -1.91
C LEU A 67 -4.12 -14.65 -0.96
N LEU A 68 -2.87 -14.16 -0.96
CA LEU A 68 -2.45 -13.00 -0.18
C LEU A 68 -3.18 -11.71 -0.61
N ILE A 69 -3.37 -11.50 -1.91
CA ILE A 69 -4.14 -10.36 -2.44
C ILE A 69 -5.59 -10.43 -1.99
N ALA A 70 -6.23 -11.61 -2.13
CA ALA A 70 -7.61 -11.81 -1.69
C ALA A 70 -7.75 -11.61 -0.18
N PHE A 71 -6.81 -12.15 0.61
CA PHE A 71 -6.75 -11.93 2.05
C PHE A 71 -6.67 -10.44 2.39
N SER A 72 -5.75 -9.71 1.75
CA SER A 72 -5.60 -8.26 1.96
C SER A 72 -6.87 -7.52 1.57
N GLY A 73 -7.50 -7.85 0.45
CA GLY A 73 -8.76 -7.25 -0.01
C GLY A 73 -9.95 -7.51 0.93
N GLY A 74 -10.08 -8.73 1.40
CA GLY A 74 -11.10 -9.10 2.38
C GLY A 74 -10.89 -8.43 3.74
N ARG A 75 -9.63 -8.34 4.18
CA ARG A 75 -9.22 -7.67 5.41
C ARG A 75 -9.53 -6.18 5.39
N LEU A 76 -9.29 -5.50 4.29
CA LEU A 76 -9.63 -4.07 4.12
C LEU A 76 -11.12 -3.79 4.32
N ILE A 77 -12.00 -4.74 4.01
CA ILE A 77 -13.45 -4.58 4.12
C ILE A 77 -13.99 -5.04 5.48
N TYR A 78 -13.45 -6.17 5.99
CA TYR A 78 -13.95 -6.78 7.23
C TYR A 78 -12.86 -7.54 7.99
N ASP A 79 -11.79 -6.84 8.30
CA ASP A 79 -10.65 -7.28 9.11
C ASP A 79 -10.19 -8.73 8.87
N LEU A 80 -9.56 -9.37 9.85
CA LEU A 80 -8.98 -10.72 9.75
C LEU A 80 -10.00 -11.76 9.26
N ARG A 81 -11.23 -11.69 9.77
CA ARG A 81 -12.31 -12.61 9.43
C ARG A 81 -12.69 -12.53 7.95
N GLY A 82 -12.83 -11.30 7.44
CA GLY A 82 -13.06 -11.06 6.00
C GLY A 82 -11.91 -11.56 5.14
N GLY A 83 -10.66 -11.36 5.58
CA GLY A 83 -9.46 -11.79 4.88
C GLY A 83 -9.38 -13.32 4.74
N ILE A 84 -9.58 -14.05 5.84
CA ILE A 84 -9.51 -15.53 5.84
C ILE A 84 -10.55 -16.12 4.87
N ILE A 85 -11.81 -15.68 4.95
CA ILE A 85 -12.87 -16.24 4.12
C ILE A 85 -12.71 -15.83 2.66
N ALA A 86 -12.20 -14.62 2.40
CA ALA A 86 -11.87 -14.17 1.05
C ALA A 86 -10.78 -15.03 0.40
N ALA A 87 -9.70 -15.33 1.13
CA ALA A 87 -8.65 -16.23 0.64
C ALA A 87 -9.20 -17.64 0.38
N THR A 88 -10.00 -18.19 1.30
CA THR A 88 -10.65 -19.49 1.14
C THR A 88 -11.51 -19.53 -0.14
N ALA A 89 -12.37 -18.55 -0.34
CA ALA A 89 -13.25 -18.48 -1.49
C ALA A 89 -12.51 -18.30 -2.82
N THR A 90 -11.40 -17.56 -2.82
CA THR A 90 -10.58 -17.31 -4.01
C THR A 90 -9.92 -18.59 -4.54
N MET A 91 -9.72 -19.60 -3.69
CA MET A 91 -9.23 -20.90 -4.12
C MET A 91 -10.12 -21.52 -5.22
N GLY A 92 -11.43 -21.30 -5.17
CA GLY A 92 -12.35 -21.74 -6.23
C GLY A 92 -12.04 -21.14 -7.59
N VAL A 93 -11.69 -19.85 -7.64
CA VAL A 93 -11.32 -19.16 -8.89
C VAL A 93 -9.97 -19.65 -9.42
N ILE A 94 -9.00 -19.83 -8.52
CA ILE A 94 -7.64 -20.28 -8.87
C ILE A 94 -7.68 -21.69 -9.48
N VAL A 95 -8.37 -22.62 -8.83
CA VAL A 95 -8.43 -24.03 -9.28
C VAL A 95 -9.21 -24.17 -10.61
N ALA A 96 -10.18 -23.29 -10.87
CA ALA A 96 -10.91 -23.30 -12.14
C ALA A 96 -10.05 -22.86 -13.34
N LEU A 97 -8.96 -22.13 -13.12
CA LEU A 97 -8.08 -21.58 -14.16
C LEU A 97 -6.59 -21.76 -13.77
N PRO A 98 -6.10 -23.00 -13.70
CA PRO A 98 -4.79 -23.33 -13.13
C PRO A 98 -3.61 -22.76 -13.94
N ASP A 99 -3.79 -22.54 -15.22
CA ASP A 99 -2.74 -22.03 -16.13
C ASP A 99 -2.64 -20.51 -16.15
N THR A 100 -3.51 -19.82 -15.41
CA THR A 100 -3.55 -18.34 -15.38
C THR A 100 -3.45 -17.84 -13.96
N PRO A 101 -2.42 -17.04 -13.61
CA PRO A 101 -2.34 -16.39 -12.30
C PRO A 101 -3.56 -15.52 -12.03
N MET A 102 -4.43 -15.93 -11.10
CA MET A 102 -5.72 -15.27 -10.84
C MET A 102 -5.60 -14.03 -9.94
N LEU A 103 -4.67 -13.13 -10.27
CA LEU A 103 -4.47 -11.90 -9.49
C LEU A 103 -5.71 -10.99 -9.57
N LEU A 104 -6.24 -10.77 -10.79
CA LEU A 104 -7.44 -9.95 -10.99
C LEU A 104 -8.67 -10.59 -10.33
N GLY A 105 -8.82 -11.92 -10.45
CA GLY A 105 -9.87 -12.67 -9.77
C GLY A 105 -9.81 -12.51 -8.25
N ALA A 106 -8.61 -12.54 -7.68
CA ALA A 106 -8.36 -12.31 -6.26
C ALA A 106 -8.74 -10.89 -5.81
N MET A 107 -8.42 -9.87 -6.63
CA MET A 107 -8.74 -8.46 -6.37
C MET A 107 -10.26 -8.20 -6.38
N ILE A 108 -11.04 -9.00 -7.09
CA ILE A 108 -12.51 -8.93 -7.09
C ILE A 108 -13.08 -9.76 -5.94
N MET A 109 -12.61 -11.01 -5.80
CA MET A 109 -13.13 -11.95 -4.80
C MET A 109 -12.86 -11.47 -3.36
N GLY A 110 -11.68 -10.88 -3.13
CA GLY A 110 -11.28 -10.38 -1.81
C GLY A 110 -12.30 -9.43 -1.19
N PRO A 111 -12.53 -8.25 -1.77
CA PRO A 111 -13.49 -7.28 -1.25
C PRO A 111 -14.94 -7.78 -1.27
N LEU A 112 -15.34 -8.53 -2.31
CA LEU A 112 -16.69 -9.08 -2.43
C LEU A 112 -17.01 -10.00 -1.24
N VAL A 113 -16.13 -10.94 -0.97
CA VAL A 113 -16.33 -11.90 0.14
C VAL A 113 -16.20 -11.23 1.50
N GLY A 114 -15.26 -10.28 1.65
CA GLY A 114 -15.16 -9.46 2.86
C GLY A 114 -16.46 -8.70 3.14
N TRP A 115 -17.06 -8.10 2.11
CA TRP A 115 -18.33 -7.41 2.23
C TRP A 115 -19.49 -8.36 2.58
N LEU A 116 -19.56 -9.51 1.92
CA LEU A 116 -20.58 -10.54 2.22
C LEU A 116 -20.42 -11.05 3.66
N MET A 117 -19.19 -11.30 4.12
CA MET A 117 -18.93 -11.74 5.50
C MET A 117 -19.40 -10.71 6.52
N LYS A 118 -19.10 -9.42 6.28
CA LYS A 118 -19.60 -8.32 7.10
C LYS A 118 -21.13 -8.29 7.16
N LYS A 119 -21.79 -8.48 6.04
CA LYS A 119 -23.27 -8.51 5.97
C LYS A 119 -23.85 -9.73 6.68
N THR A 120 -23.23 -10.89 6.51
CA THR A 120 -23.62 -12.12 7.20
C THR A 120 -23.55 -11.96 8.71
N ASP A 121 -22.46 -11.43 9.22
CA ASP A 121 -22.29 -11.20 10.65
C ASP A 121 -23.27 -10.14 11.20
N GLN A 122 -23.52 -9.06 10.46
CA GLN A 122 -24.55 -8.08 10.83
C GLN A 122 -25.95 -8.68 10.97
N LEU A 123 -26.24 -9.74 10.20
CA LEU A 123 -27.54 -10.43 10.23
C LEU A 123 -27.60 -11.48 11.37
N ILE A 124 -26.52 -12.24 11.57
CA ILE A 124 -26.49 -13.41 12.46
C ILE A 124 -26.16 -13.03 13.89
N GLN A 125 -25.12 -12.19 14.12
CA GLN A 125 -24.64 -11.87 15.47
C GLN A 125 -25.73 -11.32 16.42
N PRO A 126 -26.62 -10.39 15.98
CA PRO A 126 -27.68 -9.89 16.88
C PRO A 126 -28.70 -10.94 17.31
N ARG A 127 -28.77 -12.07 16.60
CA ARG A 127 -29.72 -13.17 16.81
C ARG A 127 -29.06 -14.38 17.48
N THR A 128 -27.75 -14.34 17.72
CA THR A 128 -27.01 -15.45 18.31
C THR A 128 -27.28 -15.54 19.81
N PRO A 129 -27.73 -16.70 20.33
CA PRO A 129 -27.92 -16.89 21.79
C PRO A 129 -26.58 -16.81 22.54
N GLN A 130 -26.64 -16.33 23.79
CA GLN A 130 -25.47 -16.25 24.66
C GLN A 130 -24.84 -17.66 24.86
N GLY A 131 -23.49 -17.71 24.75
CA GLY A 131 -22.72 -18.96 24.86
C GLY A 131 -22.54 -19.72 23.54
N PHE A 132 -23.26 -19.34 22.48
CA PHE A 132 -23.16 -19.98 21.16
C PHE A 132 -22.38 -19.12 20.13
N GLU A 133 -21.84 -17.97 20.55
CA GLU A 133 -21.19 -16.99 19.67
C GLU A 133 -20.07 -17.63 18.84
N MET A 134 -19.22 -18.45 19.49
CA MET A 134 -18.10 -19.11 18.82
C MET A 134 -18.59 -20.10 17.76
N LEU A 135 -19.63 -20.88 18.06
CA LEU A 135 -20.22 -21.83 17.13
C LEU A 135 -20.78 -21.12 15.90
N PHE A 136 -21.65 -20.14 16.10
CA PHE A 136 -22.28 -19.38 15.03
C PHE A 136 -21.25 -18.63 14.20
N ASN A 137 -20.22 -18.03 14.84
CA ASN A 137 -19.15 -17.35 14.15
C ASN A 137 -18.37 -18.27 13.23
N ASN A 138 -17.98 -19.44 13.68
CA ASN A 138 -17.20 -20.38 12.87
C ASN A 138 -18.02 -20.99 11.74
N PHE A 139 -19.25 -21.41 12.03
CA PHE A 139 -20.12 -22.04 11.02
C PHE A 139 -20.58 -21.04 9.97
N SER A 140 -20.97 -19.82 10.33
CA SER A 140 -21.37 -18.81 9.34
C SER A 140 -20.23 -18.48 8.38
N ALA A 141 -19.00 -18.36 8.90
CA ALA A 141 -17.81 -18.13 8.09
C ALA A 141 -17.51 -19.33 7.18
N GLY A 142 -17.53 -20.56 7.72
CA GLY A 142 -17.28 -21.78 6.96
C GLY A 142 -18.32 -22.00 5.85
N ILE A 143 -19.60 -21.83 6.16
CA ILE A 143 -20.68 -21.96 5.18
C ILE A 143 -20.57 -20.89 4.08
N LEU A 144 -20.32 -19.62 4.43
CA LEU A 144 -20.10 -18.57 3.45
C LEU A 144 -18.87 -18.87 2.59
N GLY A 145 -17.76 -19.29 3.19
CA GLY A 145 -16.56 -19.69 2.48
C GLY A 145 -16.83 -20.81 1.47
N PHE A 146 -17.52 -21.86 1.90
CA PHE A 146 -17.95 -22.96 1.04
C PHE A 146 -18.78 -22.48 -0.15
N ILE A 147 -19.85 -21.72 0.10
CA ILE A 147 -20.73 -21.19 -0.96
C ILE A 147 -19.93 -20.31 -1.92
N MET A 148 -19.10 -19.40 -1.40
CA MET A 148 -18.33 -18.47 -2.22
C MET A 148 -17.19 -19.14 -2.97
N THR A 149 -16.62 -20.23 -2.48
CA THR A 149 -15.65 -21.05 -3.23
C THR A 149 -16.31 -21.68 -4.47
N ILE A 150 -17.50 -22.24 -4.32
CA ILE A 150 -18.27 -22.80 -5.45
C ILE A 150 -18.69 -21.69 -6.42
N ALA A 151 -19.16 -20.55 -5.92
CA ALA A 151 -19.52 -19.40 -6.75
C ALA A 151 -18.29 -18.85 -7.50
N GLY A 152 -17.14 -18.80 -6.85
CA GLY A 152 -15.87 -18.45 -7.46
C GLY A 152 -15.53 -19.37 -8.63
N PHE A 153 -15.63 -20.67 -8.43
CA PHE A 153 -15.35 -21.68 -9.44
C PHE A 153 -16.33 -21.62 -10.63
N LYS A 154 -17.64 -21.54 -10.37
CA LYS A 154 -18.69 -21.67 -11.39
C LYS A 154 -19.09 -20.35 -12.05
N ILE A 155 -18.98 -19.23 -11.37
CA ILE A 155 -19.46 -17.91 -11.84
C ILE A 155 -18.30 -16.96 -12.11
N LEU A 156 -17.43 -16.72 -11.12
CA LEU A 156 -16.40 -15.71 -11.28
C LEU A 156 -15.28 -16.17 -12.22
N ALA A 157 -14.87 -17.43 -12.18
CA ALA A 157 -13.81 -17.92 -13.04
C ALA A 157 -14.14 -17.81 -14.55
N PRO A 158 -15.31 -18.22 -15.05
CA PRO A 158 -15.69 -17.98 -16.45
C PRO A 158 -15.71 -16.50 -16.83
N LEU A 159 -16.20 -15.63 -15.94
CA LEU A 159 -16.17 -14.18 -16.15
C LEU A 159 -14.74 -13.66 -16.24
N MET A 160 -13.84 -14.11 -15.35
CA MET A 160 -12.42 -13.73 -15.40
C MET A 160 -11.74 -14.22 -16.68
N LYS A 161 -12.02 -15.46 -17.11
CA LYS A 161 -11.51 -15.99 -18.37
C LYS A 161 -11.92 -15.09 -19.55
N PHE A 162 -13.17 -14.66 -19.59
CA PHE A 162 -13.67 -13.76 -20.62
C PHE A 162 -12.97 -12.38 -20.59
N ILE A 163 -12.87 -11.76 -19.41
CA ILE A 163 -12.21 -10.46 -19.25
C ILE A 163 -10.73 -10.56 -19.63
N MET A 164 -10.01 -11.57 -19.12
CA MET A 164 -8.60 -11.77 -19.41
C MET A 164 -8.36 -12.03 -20.92
N HIS A 165 -9.26 -12.76 -21.56
CA HIS A 165 -9.18 -12.99 -23.01
C HIS A 165 -9.29 -11.68 -23.82
N ILE A 166 -10.30 -10.84 -23.50
CA ILE A 166 -10.45 -9.52 -24.17
C ILE A 166 -9.19 -8.67 -23.96
N LEU A 167 -8.69 -8.58 -22.72
CA LEU A 167 -7.50 -7.79 -22.41
C LEU A 167 -6.26 -8.34 -23.12
N SER A 168 -6.09 -9.66 -23.16
CA SER A 168 -4.98 -10.32 -23.85
C SER A 168 -4.99 -10.02 -25.34
N VAL A 169 -6.16 -10.19 -25.98
CA VAL A 169 -6.33 -9.90 -27.41
C VAL A 169 -6.04 -8.43 -27.73
N ALA A 170 -6.51 -7.50 -26.86
CA ALA A 170 -6.23 -6.08 -27.04
C ALA A 170 -4.72 -5.76 -26.94
N VAL A 171 -4.02 -6.36 -25.95
CA VAL A 171 -2.58 -6.18 -25.81
C VAL A 171 -1.82 -6.83 -26.97
N GLU A 172 -2.17 -8.05 -27.37
CA GLU A 172 -1.56 -8.74 -28.50
C GLU A 172 -1.73 -7.93 -29.80
N ALA A 173 -2.91 -7.37 -30.04
CA ALA A 173 -3.16 -6.50 -31.18
C ALA A 173 -2.24 -5.26 -31.18
N LEU A 174 -2.05 -4.62 -30.02
CA LEU A 174 -1.13 -3.49 -29.88
C LEU A 174 0.34 -3.89 -30.10
N VAL A 175 0.75 -5.07 -29.62
CA VAL A 175 2.09 -5.60 -29.81
C VAL A 175 2.34 -5.92 -31.29
N HIS A 176 1.44 -6.65 -31.94
CA HIS A 176 1.55 -7.00 -33.37
C HIS A 176 1.50 -5.80 -34.31
N ALA A 177 0.69 -4.79 -33.95
CA ALA A 177 0.63 -3.54 -34.69
C ALA A 177 1.83 -2.61 -34.41
N HIS A 178 2.76 -2.99 -33.55
CA HIS A 178 3.86 -2.13 -33.05
C HIS A 178 3.38 -0.82 -32.41
N LEU A 179 2.15 -0.78 -31.92
CA LEU A 179 1.52 0.39 -31.30
C LEU A 179 1.66 0.44 -29.78
N LEU A 180 2.27 -0.58 -29.16
CA LEU A 180 2.45 -0.61 -27.71
C LEU A 180 3.15 0.64 -27.13
N PRO A 181 4.13 1.27 -27.80
CA PRO A 181 4.72 2.52 -27.34
C PRO A 181 3.70 3.65 -27.15
N LEU A 182 2.61 3.68 -27.92
CA LEU A 182 1.55 4.70 -27.81
C LEU A 182 0.81 4.64 -26.47
N VAL A 183 0.85 3.51 -25.77
CA VAL A 183 0.27 3.38 -24.42
C VAL A 183 0.89 4.40 -23.44
N SER A 184 2.13 4.81 -23.66
CA SER A 184 2.81 5.85 -22.87
C SER A 184 2.13 7.22 -22.94
N ILE A 185 1.35 7.51 -23.99
CA ILE A 185 0.54 8.74 -24.10
C ILE A 185 -0.49 8.81 -22.95
N LEU A 186 -1.00 7.67 -22.55
CA LEU A 186 -1.95 7.57 -21.44
C LEU A 186 -1.24 7.35 -20.10
N VAL A 187 -0.26 6.46 -20.07
CA VAL A 187 0.39 5.99 -18.83
C VAL A 187 1.24 7.08 -18.19
N GLU A 188 2.05 7.80 -18.96
CA GLU A 188 2.96 8.81 -18.39
C GLU A 188 2.21 9.99 -17.74
N PRO A 189 1.18 10.60 -18.37
CA PRO A 189 0.34 11.56 -17.67
C PRO A 189 -0.42 10.97 -16.48
N ALA A 190 -0.92 9.73 -16.62
CA ALA A 190 -1.66 9.07 -15.56
C ALA A 190 -0.81 8.86 -14.30
N LYS A 191 0.50 8.56 -14.42
CA LYS A 191 1.43 8.49 -13.28
C LYS A 191 1.44 9.81 -12.50
N ILE A 192 1.57 10.92 -13.19
CA ILE A 192 1.73 12.26 -12.58
C ILE A 192 0.44 12.71 -11.87
N VAL A 193 -0.73 12.25 -12.30
CA VAL A 193 -2.01 12.52 -11.65
C VAL A 193 -2.48 11.39 -10.73
N PHE A 194 -1.58 10.49 -10.32
CA PHE A 194 -1.82 9.38 -9.39
C PHE A 194 -2.87 8.35 -9.85
N LEU A 195 -3.01 8.14 -11.14
CA LEU A 195 -3.83 7.07 -11.72
C LEU A 195 -3.00 5.80 -12.07
N ASN A 196 -1.68 5.85 -11.88
CA ASN A 196 -0.76 4.75 -12.16
C ASN A 196 -1.15 3.45 -11.46
N ASN A 197 -1.56 3.52 -10.20
CA ASN A 197 -1.95 2.33 -9.44
C ASN A 197 -3.16 1.61 -10.05
N ALA A 198 -4.14 2.36 -10.58
CA ALA A 198 -5.28 1.76 -11.27
C ALA A 198 -4.85 1.00 -12.54
N ILE A 199 -3.95 1.59 -13.32
CA ILE A 199 -3.48 1.01 -14.58
C ILE A 199 -2.50 -0.14 -14.31
N ASN A 200 -1.52 0.07 -13.43
CA ASN A 200 -0.51 -0.94 -13.13
C ASN A 200 -1.11 -2.17 -12.44
N HIS A 201 -1.78 -1.98 -11.31
CA HIS A 201 -2.33 -3.09 -10.55
C HIS A 201 -3.64 -3.65 -11.12
N GLY A 202 -4.42 -2.82 -11.83
CA GLY A 202 -5.67 -3.25 -12.45
C GLY A 202 -5.48 -3.96 -13.81
N VAL A 203 -4.41 -3.63 -14.54
CA VAL A 203 -4.21 -4.13 -15.91
C VAL A 203 -2.84 -4.76 -16.10
N PHE A 204 -1.75 -4.00 -15.92
CA PHE A 204 -0.42 -4.47 -16.31
C PHE A 204 0.11 -5.61 -15.44
N THR A 205 -0.10 -5.56 -14.14
CA THR A 205 0.38 -6.62 -13.24
C THR A 205 -0.34 -7.96 -13.49
N PRO A 206 -1.68 -8.03 -13.58
CA PRO A 206 -2.38 -9.28 -13.88
C PRO A 206 -2.06 -9.85 -15.26
N LEU A 207 -2.08 -9.01 -16.32
CA LEU A 207 -1.75 -9.44 -17.67
C LEU A 207 -0.29 -9.82 -17.83
N GLY A 208 0.61 -9.05 -17.21
CA GLY A 208 2.02 -9.33 -17.17
C GLY A 208 2.34 -10.67 -16.52
N ALA A 209 1.60 -11.01 -15.44
CA ALA A 209 1.74 -12.31 -14.78
C ALA A 209 1.30 -13.47 -15.68
N ASP A 210 0.19 -13.31 -16.41
CA ASP A 210 -0.27 -14.29 -17.39
C ASP A 210 0.72 -14.47 -18.53
N GLN A 211 1.24 -13.37 -19.11
CA GLN A 211 2.27 -13.42 -20.15
C GLN A 211 3.57 -14.05 -19.63
N ALA A 212 4.05 -13.66 -18.45
CA ALA A 212 5.26 -14.19 -17.86
C ALA A 212 5.13 -15.68 -17.54
N ALA A 213 3.96 -16.16 -17.13
CA ALA A 213 3.70 -17.57 -16.89
C ALA A 213 3.78 -18.39 -18.22
N LYS A 214 3.34 -17.82 -19.35
CA LYS A 214 3.30 -18.48 -20.66
C LYS A 214 4.62 -18.35 -21.44
N ALA A 215 5.20 -17.15 -21.47
CA ALA A 215 6.35 -16.77 -22.29
C ALA A 215 7.65 -16.61 -21.48
N GLY A 216 7.62 -16.76 -20.16
CA GLY A 216 8.78 -16.60 -19.28
C GLY A 216 9.09 -15.14 -18.92
N GLN A 217 8.50 -14.16 -19.62
CA GLN A 217 8.71 -12.73 -19.37
C GLN A 217 7.55 -11.90 -19.95
N SER A 218 7.40 -10.65 -19.49
CA SER A 218 6.39 -9.72 -19.99
C SER A 218 6.94 -8.31 -20.14
N ILE A 219 6.71 -7.70 -21.30
CA ILE A 219 7.01 -6.29 -21.57
C ILE A 219 6.11 -5.36 -20.73
N LEU A 220 4.92 -5.80 -20.34
CA LEU A 220 3.97 -4.99 -19.57
C LEU A 220 4.53 -4.52 -18.22
N TYR A 221 5.43 -5.29 -17.64
CA TYR A 221 6.10 -4.92 -16.40
C TYR A 221 7.09 -3.74 -16.56
N THR A 222 7.46 -3.39 -17.79
CA THR A 222 8.40 -2.29 -18.07
C THR A 222 7.71 -0.96 -18.30
N ILE A 223 6.41 -0.95 -18.63
CA ILE A 223 5.71 0.25 -19.14
C ILE A 223 5.62 1.33 -18.08
N GLU A 224 5.14 0.98 -16.89
CA GLU A 224 4.94 1.94 -15.79
C GLU A 224 6.21 2.15 -14.96
N SER A 225 6.97 1.09 -14.75
CA SER A 225 8.08 1.07 -13.80
C SER A 225 9.39 1.65 -14.36
N ASN A 226 9.48 2.00 -15.66
CA ASN A 226 10.72 2.51 -16.28
C ASN A 226 11.19 3.82 -15.62
N PRO A 227 12.38 3.85 -14.98
CA PRO A 227 12.91 5.05 -14.34
C PRO A 227 13.48 6.08 -15.34
N GLY A 228 13.64 5.70 -16.61
CA GLY A 228 14.27 6.54 -17.63
C GLY A 228 13.59 7.89 -17.83
N PRO A 229 12.27 7.95 -18.10
CA PRO A 229 11.58 9.22 -18.38
C PRO A 229 11.72 10.23 -17.25
N GLY A 230 11.52 9.82 -16.00
CA GLY A 230 11.68 10.69 -14.83
C GLY A 230 13.13 11.14 -14.61
N LEU A 231 14.10 10.24 -14.81
CA LEU A 231 15.52 10.60 -14.75
C LEU A 231 15.86 11.68 -15.78
N GLY A 232 15.34 11.58 -17.01
CA GLY A 232 15.55 12.58 -18.06
C GLY A 232 15.05 13.97 -17.65
N ILE A 233 13.87 14.06 -17.02
CA ILE A 233 13.34 15.33 -16.47
C ILE A 233 14.27 15.90 -15.41
N LEU A 234 14.71 15.08 -14.46
CA LEU A 234 15.55 15.52 -13.35
C LEU A 234 16.95 15.97 -13.84
N LEU A 235 17.55 15.24 -14.78
CA LEU A 235 18.80 15.65 -15.45
C LEU A 235 18.66 17.00 -16.17
N ALA A 236 17.54 17.23 -16.85
CA ALA A 236 17.26 18.53 -17.49
C ALA A 236 17.20 19.67 -16.45
N HIS A 237 16.59 19.44 -15.28
CA HIS A 237 16.57 20.43 -14.20
C HIS A 237 17.93 20.63 -13.52
N MET A 238 18.76 19.57 -13.38
CA MET A 238 20.12 19.69 -12.88
C MET A 238 21.00 20.62 -13.74
N ILE A 239 20.83 20.56 -15.05
CA ILE A 239 21.66 21.33 -16.01
C ILE A 239 21.04 22.69 -16.32
N PHE A 240 19.77 22.74 -16.70
CA PHE A 240 19.09 23.93 -17.21
C PHE A 240 18.11 24.55 -16.21
N GLY A 241 17.87 23.93 -15.06
CA GLY A 241 17.02 24.46 -13.99
C GLY A 241 17.65 25.65 -13.29
N LYS A 242 16.82 26.41 -12.55
CA LYS A 242 17.24 27.55 -11.73
C LYS A 242 16.64 27.44 -10.32
N GLY A 243 17.26 28.16 -9.37
CA GLY A 243 16.78 28.26 -8.00
C GLY A 243 16.61 26.89 -7.33
N THR A 244 15.59 26.78 -6.49
CA THR A 244 15.25 25.59 -5.70
C THR A 244 15.05 24.34 -6.56
N ALA A 245 14.43 24.46 -7.72
CA ALA A 245 14.22 23.33 -8.62
C ALA A 245 15.53 22.71 -9.13
N LYS A 246 16.58 23.52 -9.33
CA LYS A 246 17.92 23.02 -9.68
C LYS A 246 18.57 22.37 -8.47
N ALA A 247 18.57 23.03 -7.33
CA ALA A 247 19.25 22.56 -6.12
C ALA A 247 18.70 21.20 -5.67
N THR A 248 17.37 21.06 -5.63
CA THR A 248 16.70 19.83 -5.17
C THR A 248 16.71 18.69 -6.19
N SER A 249 16.90 18.97 -7.50
CA SER A 249 16.87 17.94 -8.54
C SER A 249 17.96 16.87 -8.40
N TYR A 250 19.10 17.20 -7.79
CA TYR A 250 20.19 16.24 -7.55
C TYR A 250 19.74 15.14 -6.57
N GLY A 251 19.21 15.55 -5.40
CA GLY A 251 18.66 14.61 -4.43
C GLY A 251 17.46 13.83 -4.98
N ALA A 252 16.56 14.52 -5.68
CA ALA A 252 15.42 13.89 -6.35
C ALA A 252 15.85 12.82 -7.37
N GLY A 253 16.95 13.07 -8.12
CA GLY A 253 17.50 12.11 -9.08
C GLY A 253 17.96 10.80 -8.42
N ILE A 254 18.64 10.89 -7.29
CA ILE A 254 19.08 9.73 -6.51
C ILE A 254 17.88 8.95 -5.97
N ILE A 255 16.93 9.64 -5.35
CA ILE A 255 15.73 9.05 -4.76
C ILE A 255 14.87 8.40 -5.84
N HIS A 256 14.73 9.03 -7.01
CA HIS A 256 13.99 8.49 -8.13
C HIS A 256 14.68 7.24 -8.71
N PHE A 257 15.93 7.39 -9.14
CA PHE A 257 16.62 6.40 -9.95
C PHE A 257 17.06 5.18 -9.13
N LEU A 258 17.63 5.40 -7.95
CA LEU A 258 18.08 4.31 -7.08
C LEU A 258 16.99 3.85 -6.11
N GLY A 259 16.21 4.78 -5.54
CA GLY A 259 15.13 4.46 -4.62
C GLY A 259 13.83 4.00 -5.28
N GLY A 260 13.62 4.31 -6.57
CA GLY A 260 12.41 3.92 -7.31
C GLY A 260 11.16 4.71 -6.95
N ILE A 261 11.32 5.87 -6.31
CA ILE A 261 10.19 6.73 -5.93
C ILE A 261 9.90 7.69 -7.08
N HIS A 262 8.97 7.29 -7.96
CA HIS A 262 8.65 8.07 -9.16
C HIS A 262 7.93 9.39 -8.82
N GLU A 263 7.17 9.46 -7.76
CA GLU A 263 6.43 10.65 -7.34
C GLU A 263 7.33 11.88 -7.16
N ILE A 264 8.63 11.68 -6.90
CA ILE A 264 9.59 12.76 -6.64
C ILE A 264 9.80 13.69 -7.85
N TYR A 265 9.65 13.20 -9.10
CA TYR A 265 9.80 14.04 -10.28
C TYR A 265 8.48 14.71 -10.73
N PHE A 266 7.33 14.33 -10.20
CA PHE A 266 6.03 14.85 -10.62
C PHE A 266 5.91 16.38 -10.45
N PRO A 267 6.33 17.00 -9.33
CA PRO A 267 6.32 18.45 -9.19
C PRO A 267 7.10 19.17 -10.30
N TYR A 268 8.23 18.60 -10.72
CA TYR A 268 9.06 19.20 -11.77
C TYR A 268 8.35 19.22 -13.13
N VAL A 269 7.52 18.23 -13.43
CA VAL A 269 6.68 18.22 -14.63
C VAL A 269 5.50 19.18 -14.47
N LEU A 270 4.85 19.21 -13.30
CA LEU A 270 3.70 20.09 -13.04
C LEU A 270 4.06 21.58 -13.08
N MET A 271 5.28 21.94 -12.70
CA MET A 271 5.79 23.34 -12.86
C MET A 271 5.75 23.81 -14.32
N ARG A 272 5.95 22.90 -15.27
CA ARG A 272 5.96 23.17 -16.70
C ARG A 272 5.14 22.13 -17.45
N PRO A 273 3.84 22.31 -17.67
CA PRO A 273 2.99 21.29 -18.29
C PRO A 273 3.47 20.78 -19.66
N LEU A 274 4.26 21.55 -20.39
CA LEU A 274 4.87 21.08 -21.64
C LEU A 274 5.84 19.91 -21.42
N LEU A 275 6.37 19.71 -20.22
CA LEU A 275 7.23 18.56 -19.88
C LEU A 275 6.48 17.22 -19.89
N PHE A 276 5.15 17.23 -19.90
CA PHE A 276 4.38 16.01 -20.20
C PHE A 276 4.80 15.39 -21.56
N ILE A 277 5.12 16.24 -22.56
CA ILE A 277 5.60 15.76 -23.86
C ILE A 277 6.93 15.01 -23.69
N ALA A 278 7.82 15.51 -22.84
CA ALA A 278 9.12 14.89 -22.62
C ALA A 278 8.99 13.52 -21.96
N VAL A 279 8.16 13.36 -20.92
CA VAL A 279 7.95 12.05 -20.28
C VAL A 279 7.22 11.08 -21.22
N ILE A 280 6.24 11.55 -22.00
CA ILE A 280 5.52 10.72 -22.97
C ILE A 280 6.50 10.16 -24.01
N LEU A 281 7.29 11.03 -24.64
CA LEU A 281 8.25 10.61 -25.69
C LEU A 281 9.35 9.73 -25.09
N GLY A 282 9.80 10.01 -23.87
CA GLY A 282 10.73 9.13 -23.15
C GLY A 282 10.14 7.74 -22.88
N GLY A 283 8.90 7.70 -22.37
CA GLY A 283 8.17 6.44 -22.14
C GLY A 283 7.96 5.64 -23.44
N MET A 284 7.49 6.33 -24.49
CA MET A 284 7.34 5.72 -25.83
C MET A 284 8.64 5.12 -26.32
N THR A 285 9.76 5.83 -26.19
CA THR A 285 11.09 5.36 -26.61
C THR A 285 11.51 4.12 -25.82
N GLY A 286 11.32 4.11 -24.52
CA GLY A 286 11.62 2.95 -23.66
C GLY A 286 10.83 1.71 -24.08
N VAL A 287 9.51 1.85 -24.25
CA VAL A 287 8.64 0.74 -24.66
C VAL A 287 8.98 0.29 -26.08
N ALA A 288 9.24 1.21 -27.02
CA ALA A 288 9.66 0.88 -28.38
C ALA A 288 10.97 0.08 -28.40
N THR A 289 11.93 0.48 -27.56
CA THR A 289 13.22 -0.22 -27.44
C THR A 289 13.01 -1.64 -26.91
N TYR A 290 12.23 -1.80 -25.85
CA TYR A 290 11.93 -3.12 -25.29
C TYR A 290 11.13 -4.01 -26.25
N GLN A 291 10.19 -3.43 -26.99
CA GLN A 291 9.46 -4.16 -28.02
C GLN A 291 10.38 -4.61 -29.16
N ALA A 292 11.28 -3.74 -29.63
CA ALA A 292 12.21 -4.05 -30.71
C ALA A 292 13.26 -5.11 -30.31
N THR A 293 13.67 -5.12 -29.05
CA THR A 293 14.65 -6.08 -28.51
C THR A 293 14.01 -7.38 -27.99
N GLY A 294 12.68 -7.44 -27.91
CA GLY A 294 11.96 -8.56 -27.30
C GLY A 294 12.11 -8.64 -25.77
N PHE A 295 12.55 -7.57 -25.12
CA PHE A 295 12.83 -7.54 -23.69
C PHE A 295 11.55 -7.49 -22.88
N GLY A 296 11.55 -8.21 -21.75
CA GLY A 296 10.53 -8.16 -20.70
C GLY A 296 11.09 -8.62 -19.35
N PHE A 297 10.37 -8.29 -18.27
CA PHE A 297 10.71 -8.81 -16.95
C PHE A 297 9.96 -10.11 -16.64
N LYS A 298 10.53 -10.92 -15.76
CA LYS A 298 9.91 -12.16 -15.25
C LYS A 298 8.87 -11.88 -14.17
N SER A 299 9.03 -10.76 -13.46
CA SER A 299 8.13 -10.30 -12.39
C SER A 299 7.99 -8.78 -12.41
N PRO A 300 6.97 -8.20 -11.73
CA PRO A 300 6.84 -6.76 -11.61
C PRO A 300 8.09 -6.13 -11.00
N ALA A 301 8.65 -5.11 -11.67
CA ALA A 301 9.77 -4.32 -11.14
C ALA A 301 9.23 -3.23 -10.20
N SER A 302 8.92 -3.62 -8.97
CA SER A 302 8.41 -2.70 -7.93
C SER A 302 9.34 -2.73 -6.70
N PRO A 303 9.81 -1.56 -6.22
CA PRO A 303 9.68 -0.24 -6.82
C PRO A 303 10.41 -0.12 -8.17
N GLY A 304 10.01 0.83 -9.02
CA GLY A 304 10.59 1.09 -10.34
C GLY A 304 12.00 1.70 -10.27
N SER A 305 12.91 1.08 -9.53
CA SER A 305 14.29 1.54 -9.36
C SER A 305 15.24 0.85 -10.33
N PHE A 306 16.33 1.51 -10.67
CA PHE A 306 17.39 0.92 -11.49
C PHE A 306 17.99 -0.34 -10.85
N ILE A 307 18.10 -0.38 -9.52
CA ILE A 307 18.60 -1.56 -8.79
C ILE A 307 17.66 -2.75 -9.01
N VAL A 308 16.35 -2.55 -8.85
CA VAL A 308 15.34 -3.61 -9.07
C VAL A 308 15.30 -4.03 -10.55
N TYR A 309 15.53 -3.10 -11.47
CA TYR A 309 15.68 -3.39 -12.90
C TYR A 309 16.86 -4.33 -13.19
N CYS A 310 18.03 -4.03 -12.58
CA CYS A 310 19.20 -4.91 -12.70
C CYS A 310 18.96 -6.31 -12.12
N LEU A 311 18.28 -6.39 -10.98
CA LEU A 311 18.02 -7.66 -10.30
C LEU A 311 16.98 -8.53 -11.05
N ASN A 312 15.98 -7.90 -11.68
CA ASN A 312 14.91 -8.60 -12.39
C ASN A 312 15.23 -8.88 -13.88
N ALA A 313 16.30 -8.30 -14.42
CA ALA A 313 16.66 -8.52 -15.80
C ALA A 313 16.99 -10.00 -16.07
N PRO A 314 16.42 -10.63 -17.12
CA PRO A 314 16.76 -11.98 -17.51
C PRO A 314 18.25 -12.10 -17.88
N ARG A 315 18.83 -13.28 -17.65
CA ARG A 315 20.22 -13.54 -18.01
C ARG A 315 20.42 -13.35 -19.51
N GLY A 316 21.43 -12.58 -19.89
CA GLY A 316 21.73 -12.26 -21.30
C GLY A 316 20.98 -11.02 -21.83
N GLU A 317 19.93 -10.55 -21.15
CA GLU A 317 19.09 -9.44 -21.58
C GLU A 317 19.44 -8.10 -20.89
N PHE A 318 20.50 -8.10 -20.09
CA PHE A 318 20.90 -6.93 -19.29
C PHE A 318 21.19 -5.70 -20.17
N LEU A 319 21.83 -5.92 -21.34
CA LEU A 319 22.12 -4.84 -22.27
C LEU A 319 20.84 -4.23 -22.87
N HIS A 320 19.84 -5.05 -23.19
CA HIS A 320 18.55 -4.60 -23.70
C HIS A 320 17.81 -3.77 -22.63
N MET A 321 17.86 -4.20 -21.35
CA MET A 321 17.33 -3.46 -20.22
C MET A 321 17.99 -2.08 -20.10
N LEU A 322 19.33 -2.03 -20.11
CA LEU A 322 20.09 -0.78 -20.04
C LEU A 322 19.76 0.15 -21.21
N LEU A 323 19.68 -0.39 -22.42
CA LEU A 323 19.38 0.38 -23.62
C LEU A 323 18.01 1.06 -23.52
N GLY A 324 16.98 0.33 -23.05
CA GLY A 324 15.64 0.88 -22.90
C GLY A 324 15.56 1.98 -21.83
N VAL A 325 16.24 1.82 -20.69
CA VAL A 325 16.31 2.87 -19.66
C VAL A 325 17.09 4.08 -20.18
N PHE A 326 18.25 3.85 -20.77
CA PHE A 326 19.12 4.93 -21.25
C PHE A 326 18.46 5.75 -22.37
N LEU A 327 17.88 5.09 -23.39
CA LEU A 327 17.22 5.81 -24.49
C LEU A 327 15.96 6.55 -24.01
N ALA A 328 15.19 5.97 -23.09
CA ALA A 328 14.07 6.65 -22.47
C ALA A 328 14.52 7.92 -21.72
N ALA A 329 15.59 7.83 -20.93
CA ALA A 329 16.17 8.96 -20.23
C ALA A 329 16.73 10.01 -21.17
N LEU A 330 17.46 9.59 -22.21
CA LEU A 330 18.06 10.50 -23.19
C LEU A 330 17.02 11.31 -23.95
N VAL A 331 15.98 10.65 -24.48
CA VAL A 331 14.92 11.32 -25.24
C VAL A 331 14.13 12.28 -24.32
N SER A 332 13.75 11.81 -23.13
CA SER A 332 13.10 12.67 -22.15
C SER A 332 13.96 13.87 -21.76
N PHE A 333 15.27 13.68 -21.54
CA PHE A 333 16.21 14.76 -21.23
C PHE A 333 16.32 15.76 -22.36
N VAL A 334 16.53 15.31 -23.62
CA VAL A 334 16.71 16.19 -24.77
C VAL A 334 15.44 17.04 -25.00
N VAL A 335 14.28 16.40 -24.97
CA VAL A 335 13.00 17.10 -25.14
C VAL A 335 12.76 18.08 -24.00
N ALA A 336 13.01 17.68 -22.75
CA ALA A 336 12.88 18.57 -21.60
C ALA A 336 13.86 19.74 -21.68
N ALA A 337 15.12 19.51 -22.05
CA ALA A 337 16.12 20.56 -22.21
C ALA A 337 15.72 21.58 -23.30
N LEU A 338 15.20 21.10 -24.46
CA LEU A 338 14.70 21.98 -25.51
C LEU A 338 13.51 22.82 -25.01
N ILE A 339 12.54 22.20 -24.34
CA ILE A 339 11.39 22.91 -23.75
C ILE A 339 11.89 23.96 -22.76
N MET A 340 12.81 23.62 -21.86
CA MET A 340 13.34 24.55 -20.85
C MET A 340 14.13 25.69 -21.46
N LYS A 341 14.84 25.45 -22.55
CA LYS A 341 15.63 26.47 -23.27
C LYS A 341 14.76 27.45 -24.04
N PHE A 342 13.70 26.96 -24.69
CA PHE A 342 12.87 27.78 -25.58
C PHE A 342 11.58 28.32 -24.94
N THR A 343 11.22 27.89 -23.72
CA THR A 343 10.05 28.43 -23.01
C THR A 343 10.47 29.37 -21.89
N ARG A 344 9.59 30.33 -21.59
CA ARG A 344 9.76 31.24 -20.45
C ARG A 344 9.75 30.50 -19.14
N GLU A 345 10.38 31.07 -18.11
CA GLU A 345 10.35 30.51 -16.76
C GLU A 345 8.91 30.31 -16.27
N PRO A 346 8.65 29.21 -15.53
CA PRO A 346 7.33 28.96 -14.99
C PRO A 346 6.94 30.07 -14.00
N LYS A 347 5.66 30.43 -13.99
CA LYS A 347 5.10 31.34 -12.97
C LYS A 347 4.91 30.66 -11.62
N GLN A 348 4.83 29.33 -11.61
CA GLN A 348 4.76 28.50 -10.41
C GLN A 348 6.17 28.06 -10.01
N ASP A 349 6.48 28.19 -8.72
CA ASP A 349 7.69 27.60 -8.13
C ASP A 349 7.47 26.13 -7.74
N LEU A 350 8.54 25.47 -7.31
CA LEU A 350 8.50 24.06 -6.92
C LEU A 350 7.59 23.83 -5.70
N GLU A 351 7.48 24.80 -4.80
CA GLU A 351 6.64 24.71 -3.60
C GLU A 351 5.15 24.69 -3.97
N ALA A 352 4.72 25.59 -4.86
CA ALA A 352 3.35 25.62 -5.38
C ALA A 352 3.00 24.37 -6.18
N ALA A 353 3.94 23.85 -7.00
CA ALA A 353 3.74 22.61 -7.74
C ALA A 353 3.67 21.38 -6.82
N THR A 354 4.45 21.35 -5.75
CA THR A 354 4.39 20.30 -4.72
C THR A 354 3.05 20.34 -3.98
N ALA A 355 2.58 21.54 -3.59
CA ALA A 355 1.27 21.71 -2.97
C ALA A 355 0.12 21.27 -3.91
N GLN A 356 0.21 21.58 -5.19
CA GLN A 356 -0.75 21.12 -6.20
C GLN A 356 -0.75 19.58 -6.32
N MET A 357 0.43 18.97 -6.31
CA MET A 357 0.59 17.50 -6.33
C MET A 357 -0.04 16.87 -5.08
N GLU A 358 0.25 17.40 -3.89
CA GLU A 358 -0.30 16.91 -2.62
C GLU A 358 -1.83 17.06 -2.55
N ASN A 359 -2.37 18.16 -3.04
CA ASN A 359 -3.82 18.37 -3.15
C ASN A 359 -4.47 17.36 -4.11
N THR A 360 -3.80 17.04 -5.22
CA THR A 360 -4.28 16.04 -6.17
C THR A 360 -4.22 14.63 -5.57
N LYS A 361 -3.16 14.31 -4.84
CA LYS A 361 -2.98 13.02 -4.14
C LYS A 361 -3.95 12.87 -2.95
N GLY A 362 -4.38 13.97 -2.34
CA GLY A 362 -5.19 13.97 -1.11
C GLY A 362 -4.39 13.63 0.17
N LYS A 363 -3.06 13.57 0.07
CA LYS A 363 -2.12 13.28 1.16
C LYS A 363 -0.85 14.11 0.99
N LYS A 364 -0.22 14.50 2.12
CA LYS A 364 1.12 15.10 2.08
C LYS A 364 2.16 14.06 1.66
N SER A 365 3.09 14.44 0.79
CA SER A 365 4.21 13.60 0.40
C SER A 365 5.36 13.78 1.39
N SER A 366 5.68 12.74 2.15
CA SER A 366 6.78 12.77 3.13
C SER A 366 8.16 13.04 2.51
N VAL A 367 8.33 12.73 1.24
CA VAL A 367 9.60 12.88 0.51
C VAL A 367 9.69 14.25 -0.17
N ALA A 368 8.65 14.69 -0.89
CA ALA A 368 8.65 15.96 -1.61
C ALA A 368 8.65 17.17 -0.64
N SER A 369 7.92 17.09 0.47
CA SER A 369 7.92 18.14 1.50
C SER A 369 9.27 18.28 2.21
N LYS A 370 10.01 17.19 2.42
CA LYS A 370 11.37 17.23 2.99
C LYS A 370 12.38 17.92 2.07
N LEU A 371 12.27 17.74 0.75
CA LEU A 371 13.15 18.40 -0.21
C LEU A 371 12.92 19.91 -0.25
N VAL A 372 11.66 20.36 -0.17
CA VAL A 372 11.30 21.78 -0.14
C VAL A 372 11.69 22.45 1.18
N SER A 373 11.60 21.74 2.31
CA SER A 373 11.95 22.27 3.63
C SER A 373 13.48 22.33 3.90
N SER A 374 14.29 21.51 3.22
CA SER A 374 15.75 21.56 3.36
C SER A 374 16.36 22.88 2.87
N ASP A 375 15.69 23.61 1.98
CA ASP A 375 16.21 24.86 1.42
C ASP A 375 15.99 26.10 2.35
N LYS A 376 15.04 26.01 3.29
CA LYS A 376 14.83 27.10 4.28
C LYS A 376 15.90 27.17 5.37
N ASN A 377 16.70 26.10 5.55
CA ASN A 377 17.76 26.03 6.57
C ASN A 377 19.17 26.36 6.04
N VAL A 378 19.35 26.65 4.75
CA VAL A 378 20.68 26.94 4.18
C VAL A 378 21.08 28.43 4.33
N ASN A 379 20.16 29.31 4.75
CA ASN A 379 20.42 30.75 4.93
C ASN A 379 20.59 31.18 6.39
N THR A 380 20.79 30.27 7.34
CA THR A 380 21.13 30.67 8.71
C THR A 380 22.13 29.66 9.29
N GLU A 381 23.39 30.20 9.45
CA GLU A 381 24.46 29.73 10.34
C GLU A 381 25.30 28.49 9.95
N GLU A 382 26.53 28.82 9.57
CA GLU A 382 27.72 28.07 9.96
C GLU A 382 27.76 27.80 11.47
N ASN A 383 28.05 26.55 11.81
CA ASN A 383 28.49 25.95 13.07
C ASN A 383 27.46 24.99 13.73
N ALA A 384 27.71 23.72 13.56
CA ALA A 384 28.00 22.75 14.60
C ALA A 384 28.06 21.32 14.02
N SER A 385 29.23 20.74 14.24
CA SER A 385 29.60 19.33 14.07
C SER A 385 28.72 18.41 14.93
N GLY A 386 28.33 17.25 14.39
CA GLY A 386 28.04 16.11 15.25
C GLY A 386 26.86 15.21 14.85
N ASN A 387 27.21 14.00 14.48
CA ASN A 387 26.45 12.74 14.48
C ASN A 387 25.41 12.49 13.40
N VAL A 388 25.89 11.77 12.41
CA VAL A 388 25.09 10.93 11.51
C VAL A 388 24.68 9.66 12.27
N SER A 389 23.41 9.48 12.53
CA SER A 389 22.82 8.17 12.81
C SER A 389 22.00 7.76 11.61
N GLU A 390 22.47 6.72 10.96
CA GLU A 390 21.73 5.95 9.95
C GLU A 390 20.47 5.38 10.57
N THR A 391 19.32 5.74 10.02
CA THR A 391 18.09 4.94 10.17
C THR A 391 17.43 4.80 8.80
N SER A 392 17.72 3.67 8.20
CA SER A 392 16.91 3.09 7.13
C SER A 392 15.53 2.74 7.71
N SER A 393 14.50 3.42 7.25
CA SER A 393 13.12 2.97 7.45
C SER A 393 12.32 3.18 6.18
N SER A 394 12.14 2.09 5.48
CA SER A 394 11.04 1.85 4.55
C SER A 394 9.79 1.65 5.40
N ASP A 395 8.96 2.67 5.56
CA ASP A 395 7.65 2.52 6.17
C ASP A 395 6.66 3.43 5.45
N ASP A 396 5.99 2.86 4.45
CA ASP A 396 4.64 3.25 4.08
C ASP A 396 3.69 2.54 5.06
N ASP A 397 3.69 2.99 6.32
CA ASP A 397 2.79 2.50 7.35
C ASP A 397 1.45 3.24 7.24
N PRO A 398 0.31 2.52 7.14
CA PRO A 398 -1.01 3.13 7.23
C PRO A 398 -1.29 3.82 8.59
N GLU A 399 -0.41 3.69 9.56
CA GLU A 399 -0.51 4.29 10.89
C GLU A 399 -0.25 5.81 10.95
N ALA A 400 0.36 6.42 9.93
CA ALA A 400 0.62 7.87 9.90
C ALA A 400 -0.65 8.75 9.79
N LEU A 401 -1.84 8.17 9.77
CA LEU A 401 -3.12 8.89 9.74
C LEU A 401 -3.71 9.19 11.12
N LEU A 402 -3.07 8.77 12.20
CA LEU A 402 -3.62 8.89 13.56
C LEU A 402 -2.87 9.88 14.49
N ASP A 403 -1.82 10.53 14.00
CA ASP A 403 -1.00 11.44 14.84
C ASP A 403 -1.61 12.81 15.14
N ASN A 404 -2.92 13.01 14.90
CA ASN A 404 -3.62 14.25 15.25
C ASN A 404 -4.71 14.08 16.34
N TYR A 405 -4.72 12.99 17.07
CA TYR A 405 -5.49 12.94 18.31
C TYR A 405 -4.54 12.96 19.48
N ASN A 406 -4.67 14.00 20.31
CA ASN A 406 -4.00 14.14 21.58
C ASN A 406 -4.12 12.81 22.34
N THR A 407 -3.03 12.06 22.42
CA THR A 407 -2.84 11.09 23.50
C THR A 407 -2.61 11.95 24.74
N GLU A 408 -3.70 12.33 25.41
CA GLU A 408 -3.60 12.99 26.71
C GLU A 408 -2.80 12.07 27.64
N ASP A 409 -1.79 12.65 28.25
CA ASP A 409 -0.95 11.95 29.23
C ASP A 409 -1.84 11.41 30.35
N VAL A 410 -1.54 10.21 30.85
CA VAL A 410 -2.26 9.57 31.96
C VAL A 410 -2.34 10.49 33.18
N ASP A 411 -1.42 11.43 33.31
CA ASP A 411 -1.37 12.43 34.42
C ASP A 411 -2.43 13.54 34.30
N ALA A 412 -3.13 13.70 33.17
CA ALA A 412 -4.11 14.78 32.99
C ALA A 412 -5.55 14.40 33.39
N HIS A 413 -5.83 13.14 33.69
CA HIS A 413 -7.16 12.68 34.06
C HIS A 413 -7.37 12.62 35.57
N ASN A 414 -8.53 13.09 36.03
CA ASN A 414 -8.99 12.89 37.40
C ASN A 414 -9.55 11.45 37.48
N TYR A 415 -8.86 10.58 38.22
CA TYR A 415 -9.23 9.17 38.44
C TYR A 415 -10.17 8.97 39.63
N ASN A 416 -10.65 10.04 40.26
CA ASN A 416 -11.60 9.98 41.37
C ASN A 416 -12.90 9.26 40.96
N ASN A 417 -13.31 8.28 41.74
CA ASN A 417 -14.51 7.46 41.54
C ASN A 417 -14.40 6.36 40.42
N ILE A 418 -13.22 5.91 40.03
CA ILE A 418 -13.11 4.75 39.15
C ILE A 418 -13.22 3.46 39.98
N ASN A 419 -14.32 2.75 39.81
CA ASN A 419 -14.57 1.46 40.45
C ASN A 419 -14.41 0.28 39.45
N HIS A 420 -14.37 0.59 38.16
CA HIS A 420 -14.33 -0.44 37.10
C HIS A 420 -13.39 -0.09 35.96
N VAL A 421 -12.41 -0.97 35.72
CA VAL A 421 -11.46 -0.91 34.61
C VAL A 421 -11.75 -2.04 33.63
N ILE A 422 -11.91 -1.73 32.35
CA ILE A 422 -12.26 -2.68 31.33
C ILE A 422 -11.15 -2.77 30.28
N PHE A 423 -10.58 -3.96 30.11
CA PHE A 423 -9.70 -4.26 28.98
C PHE A 423 -10.55 -4.63 27.78
N ALA A 424 -10.44 -3.89 26.68
CA ALA A 424 -11.22 -4.15 25.49
C ALA A 424 -10.34 -4.52 24.29
N CYS A 425 -10.68 -5.62 23.62
CA CYS A 425 -10.10 -6.05 22.34
C CYS A 425 -11.20 -6.49 21.40
N ASP A 426 -10.85 -6.84 20.14
CA ASP A 426 -11.85 -7.22 19.15
C ASP A 426 -12.74 -8.40 19.59
N ALA A 427 -12.15 -9.43 20.21
CA ALA A 427 -12.86 -10.65 20.59
C ALA A 427 -13.23 -10.70 22.09
N GLY A 428 -12.77 -9.77 22.90
CA GLY A 428 -12.96 -9.79 24.34
C GLY A 428 -12.26 -10.95 25.09
N MET A 429 -11.36 -11.66 24.41
CA MET A 429 -10.66 -12.85 24.93
C MET A 429 -9.18 -12.82 24.53
N GLY A 430 -8.36 -13.70 25.09
CA GLY A 430 -6.93 -13.77 24.77
C GLY A 430 -6.12 -12.66 25.42
N SER A 431 -5.53 -11.75 24.66
CA SER A 431 -4.61 -10.73 25.18
C SER A 431 -5.26 -9.75 26.16
N SER A 432 -6.53 -9.36 25.95
CA SER A 432 -7.27 -8.51 26.90
C SER A 432 -7.56 -9.22 28.22
N ALA A 433 -7.90 -10.51 28.21
CA ALA A 433 -8.11 -11.31 29.41
C ALA A 433 -6.80 -11.47 30.20
N MET A 434 -5.67 -11.67 29.50
CA MET A 434 -4.34 -11.75 30.13
C MET A 434 -3.92 -10.40 30.73
N GLY A 435 -4.14 -9.28 30.01
CA GLY A 435 -3.89 -7.93 30.51
C GLY A 435 -4.72 -7.61 31.76
N ALA A 436 -6.02 -7.92 31.73
CA ALA A 436 -6.92 -7.75 32.88
C ALA A 436 -6.46 -8.56 34.09
N SER A 437 -6.04 -9.82 33.88
CA SER A 437 -5.52 -10.68 34.94
C SER A 437 -4.24 -10.12 35.56
N MET A 438 -3.34 -9.60 34.71
CA MET A 438 -2.08 -9.00 35.15
C MET A 438 -2.30 -7.71 35.95
N LEU A 439 -3.16 -6.82 35.47
CA LEU A 439 -3.47 -5.57 36.19
C LEU A 439 -4.18 -5.86 37.53
N ARG A 440 -5.06 -6.86 37.58
CA ARG A 440 -5.70 -7.35 38.78
C ARG A 440 -4.68 -7.81 39.85
N ASN A 441 -3.66 -8.55 39.41
CA ASN A 441 -2.56 -9.00 40.25
C ASN A 441 -1.70 -7.83 40.77
N LYS A 442 -1.45 -6.82 39.90
CA LYS A 442 -0.74 -5.59 40.30
C LYS A 442 -1.54 -4.78 41.34
N PHE A 443 -2.85 -4.62 41.15
CA PHE A 443 -3.74 -3.94 42.08
C PHE A 443 -3.74 -4.65 43.45
N LYS A 444 -3.88 -5.98 43.44
CA LYS A 444 -3.83 -6.78 44.69
C LYS A 444 -2.50 -6.62 45.42
N LYS A 445 -1.37 -6.61 44.71
CA LYS A 445 -0.03 -6.38 45.30
C LYS A 445 0.13 -4.95 45.82
N ALA A 446 -0.56 -3.99 45.23
CA ALA A 446 -0.52 -2.58 45.60
C ALA A 446 -1.50 -2.24 46.72
N GLY A 447 -2.35 -3.19 47.19
CA GLY A 447 -3.36 -2.98 48.21
C GLY A 447 -4.68 -2.36 47.71
N ILE A 448 -4.84 -2.17 46.39
CA ILE A 448 -6.06 -1.62 45.77
C ILE A 448 -7.05 -2.78 45.60
N ASN A 449 -8.10 -2.83 46.42
CA ASN A 449 -9.10 -3.92 46.38
C ASN A 449 -10.47 -3.47 45.88
N ASP A 450 -10.70 -2.17 45.77
CA ASP A 450 -12.01 -1.58 45.49
C ASP A 450 -12.30 -1.40 44.02
N ILE A 451 -11.30 -1.64 43.15
CA ILE A 451 -11.41 -1.52 41.70
C ILE A 451 -11.56 -2.88 41.06
N THR A 452 -12.68 -3.09 40.36
CA THR A 452 -12.93 -4.28 39.56
C THR A 452 -12.27 -4.17 38.22
N VAL A 453 -11.49 -5.19 37.78
CA VAL A 453 -10.86 -5.23 36.46
C VAL A 453 -11.49 -6.36 35.66
N THR A 454 -12.08 -6.04 34.52
CA THR A 454 -12.71 -7.02 33.61
C THR A 454 -12.15 -6.94 32.20
N ASN A 455 -12.58 -7.82 31.32
CA ASN A 455 -12.27 -7.77 29.89
C ASN A 455 -13.51 -8.06 29.07
N THR A 456 -13.63 -7.40 27.91
CA THR A 456 -14.77 -7.55 27.02
C THR A 456 -14.38 -7.29 25.56
N ALA A 457 -15.28 -7.58 24.63
CA ALA A 457 -15.13 -7.16 23.23
C ALA A 457 -15.50 -5.67 23.10
N ILE A 458 -14.84 -4.94 22.18
CA ILE A 458 -15.10 -3.50 21.97
C ILE A 458 -16.58 -3.23 21.65
N ASN A 459 -17.20 -4.10 20.85
CA ASN A 459 -18.61 -3.99 20.48
C ASN A 459 -19.59 -4.30 21.62
N GLN A 460 -19.10 -4.80 22.76
CA GLN A 460 -19.86 -5.12 23.97
C GLN A 460 -19.51 -4.22 25.14
N LEU A 461 -18.74 -3.15 24.90
CA LEU A 461 -18.44 -2.17 25.93
C LEU A 461 -19.72 -1.55 26.50
N PRO A 462 -19.92 -1.55 27.83
CA PRO A 462 -21.06 -0.90 28.44
C PRO A 462 -20.97 0.61 28.26
N LYS A 463 -22.10 1.27 28.00
CA LYS A 463 -22.16 2.73 27.75
C LYS A 463 -21.74 3.58 28.95
N ASP A 464 -21.79 3.02 30.13
CA ASP A 464 -21.41 3.59 31.42
C ASP A 464 -20.01 3.18 31.87
N ALA A 465 -19.18 2.66 30.96
CA ALA A 465 -17.78 2.35 31.21
C ALA A 465 -17.05 3.60 31.75
N GLN A 466 -16.26 3.42 32.81
CA GLN A 466 -15.51 4.50 33.45
C GLN A 466 -14.10 4.62 32.89
N LEU A 467 -13.35 3.49 32.82
CA LEU A 467 -12.01 3.43 32.30
C LEU A 467 -11.88 2.23 31.36
N VAL A 468 -11.42 2.48 30.15
CA VAL A 468 -11.24 1.46 29.11
C VAL A 468 -9.79 1.42 28.65
N ILE A 469 -9.15 0.26 28.73
CA ILE A 469 -7.78 0.03 28.26
C ILE A 469 -7.84 -0.77 26.95
N THR A 470 -7.26 -0.21 25.91
CA THR A 470 -7.22 -0.84 24.58
C THR A 470 -5.81 -0.84 24.00
N GLN A 471 -5.56 -1.71 23.03
CA GLN A 471 -4.38 -1.55 22.19
C GLN A 471 -4.55 -0.30 21.32
N LYS A 472 -3.45 0.41 21.02
CA LYS A 472 -3.40 1.67 20.25
C LYS A 472 -4.25 1.63 18.98
N LYS A 473 -4.20 0.52 18.23
CA LYS A 473 -5.00 0.31 17.00
C LYS A 473 -6.53 0.24 17.22
N LEU A 474 -6.96 0.04 18.43
CA LEU A 474 -8.36 -0.20 18.78
C LEU A 474 -8.98 0.95 19.59
N THR A 475 -8.18 1.90 20.05
CA THR A 475 -8.61 2.99 20.93
C THR A 475 -9.69 3.85 20.29
N ASP A 476 -9.57 4.24 19.03
CA ASP A 476 -10.57 5.05 18.31
C ASP A 476 -11.92 4.36 18.19
N ARG A 477 -11.91 3.02 18.06
CA ARG A 477 -13.14 2.23 18.02
C ARG A 477 -13.81 2.15 19.39
N ALA A 478 -13.02 2.05 20.46
CA ALA A 478 -13.52 2.05 21.81
C ALA A 478 -14.10 3.43 22.20
N ILE A 479 -13.43 4.53 21.84
CA ILE A 479 -13.93 5.91 22.06
C ILE A 479 -15.31 6.11 21.40
N LYS A 480 -15.51 5.59 20.18
CA LYS A 480 -16.82 5.66 19.49
C LYS A 480 -17.93 4.90 20.22
N GLN A 481 -17.60 3.84 20.97
CA GLN A 481 -18.57 3.06 21.74
C GLN A 481 -18.86 3.66 23.11
N THR A 482 -17.84 4.24 23.75
CA THR A 482 -17.90 4.79 25.10
C THR A 482 -17.23 6.17 25.16
N PRO A 483 -17.84 7.22 24.53
CA PRO A 483 -17.21 8.54 24.42
C PRO A 483 -17.03 9.26 25.75
N ASN A 484 -17.72 8.84 26.79
CA ASN A 484 -17.64 9.42 28.12
C ASN A 484 -16.66 8.70 29.07
N ALA A 485 -16.07 7.59 28.62
CA ALA A 485 -15.08 6.83 29.39
C ALA A 485 -13.68 7.45 29.25
N ILE A 486 -12.84 7.26 30.26
CA ILE A 486 -11.40 7.52 30.12
C ILE A 486 -10.79 6.40 29.33
N HIS A 487 -10.04 6.72 28.26
CA HIS A 487 -9.41 5.73 27.38
C HIS A 487 -7.90 5.75 27.56
N ILE A 488 -7.32 4.60 27.91
CA ILE A 488 -5.87 4.39 27.98
C ILE A 488 -5.46 3.51 26.80
N SER A 489 -4.58 4.05 25.97
CA SER A 489 -4.00 3.35 24.83
C SER A 489 -2.69 2.69 25.22
N VAL A 490 -2.52 1.39 24.93
CA VAL A 490 -1.31 0.63 25.21
C VAL A 490 -0.83 -0.09 23.95
N ASP A 491 0.50 -0.21 23.78
CA ASP A 491 1.07 -0.96 22.66
C ASP A 491 0.90 -2.47 22.84
N ASN A 492 1.04 -2.94 24.09
CA ASN A 492 0.89 -4.34 24.45
C ASN A 492 0.20 -4.47 25.83
N PHE A 493 -0.83 -5.34 25.91
CA PHE A 493 -1.53 -5.64 27.16
C PHE A 493 -0.68 -6.36 28.20
N LEU A 494 0.43 -6.99 27.84
CA LEU A 494 1.25 -7.77 28.78
C LEU A 494 2.39 -6.96 29.39
N ASN A 495 2.82 -5.88 28.77
CA ASN A 495 3.92 -5.07 29.28
C ASN A 495 3.76 -3.62 28.84
N SER A 496 3.08 -2.80 29.65
CA SER A 496 2.93 -1.37 29.40
C SER A 496 3.39 -0.58 30.61
N PRO A 497 4.28 0.41 30.44
CA PRO A 497 4.68 1.33 31.52
C PRO A 497 3.50 2.13 32.07
N ARG A 498 2.45 2.34 31.27
CA ARG A 498 1.22 3.06 31.69
C ARG A 498 0.47 2.39 32.85
N TYR A 499 0.72 1.12 33.14
CA TYR A 499 0.12 0.46 34.31
C TYR A 499 0.73 0.91 35.61
N GLU A 500 2.02 1.26 35.66
CA GLU A 500 2.67 1.82 36.83
C GLU A 500 2.22 3.27 37.07
N GLU A 501 2.08 4.04 35.97
CA GLU A 501 1.53 5.41 36.02
C GLU A 501 0.08 5.40 36.57
N LEU A 502 -0.76 4.52 36.07
CA LEU A 502 -2.14 4.34 36.56
C LEU A 502 -2.17 3.96 38.05
N LEU A 503 -1.31 3.02 38.46
CA LEU A 503 -1.22 2.60 39.87
C LEU A 503 -0.79 3.74 40.80
N ASN A 504 0.16 4.57 40.37
CA ASN A 504 0.66 5.70 41.15
C ASN A 504 -0.39 6.80 41.28
N ASN A 505 -1.19 7.03 40.23
CA ASN A 505 -2.25 8.03 40.25
C ASN A 505 -3.44 7.60 41.16
N LEU A 506 -3.84 6.33 41.06
CA LEU A 506 -4.87 5.76 41.93
C LEU A 506 -4.47 5.72 43.43
N LYS A 507 -3.17 5.59 43.75
CA LYS A 507 -2.67 5.64 45.11
C LYS A 507 -2.59 7.03 45.71
N LYS A 508 -2.38 8.07 44.90
CA LYS A 508 -2.35 9.47 45.37
C LYS A 508 -3.72 9.95 45.77
N ASP A 509 -4.77 9.47 45.13
CA ASP A 509 -6.14 9.86 45.42
C ASP A 509 -6.69 9.24 46.74
N ASP A 510 -6.14 8.10 47.20
CA ASP A 510 -6.50 7.49 48.51
C ASP A 510 -5.84 8.19 49.71
N GLN A 511 -4.91 9.13 49.48
CA GLN A 511 -4.20 9.86 50.55
C GLN A 511 -4.59 11.34 50.66
N ALA A 512 -5.50 11.83 49.79
CA ALA A 512 -6.03 13.19 49.82
C ALA A 512 -7.48 13.19 50.37
#